data_618bead2ede2a078b6da39fce11cbd80
#
_entry.id   618bead2ede2a078b6da39fce11cbd80
#
_cell.length_a   1.000
_cell.length_b   1.000
_cell.length_c   1.000
_cell.angle_alpha   90.00
_cell.angle_beta   90.00
_cell.angle_gamma   90.00
#
_symmetry.space_group_name_H-M   'P 1'
#
loop_
_entity.id
_entity.type
_entity.pdbx_description
1 polymer ?
#
loop_
_entity_poly.entity_id
_entity_poly.type
_entity_poly.pdbx_seq_one_letter_code
_entity_poly.pdbx_strand_id
1 'polypeptide(L)'
;MVVFLKVAGHIVNRKRVQGLMREMGLAGMAPGPNTSRPHPEHKVYPYLLRGVLVVRPDQVWSTDITYIRLTHGFAYLVAIIDWYSRRVLSWRLSNSMEAIFCVDCLEDALRIHGRPEIFNSDQGSQFTSDAFTGVLKREGVTISMDGRGRAFDNIFVERLWRNVKHEDVYLKGYATMTELTVGLKEYFDFYNNERPHQSLGHKTPDIVYRTATGGGAVIVEKYPLVEVDPPVPLRSTGGSTSTSTTQTEAIPGQRRAAACEVECTA
;
A
#
# COMPACT_ATOMS: atom_id res chain seq x y z
N MET A 1 14.56 -25.72 -5.71
CA MET A 1 15.08 -27.05 -5.37
C MET A 1 14.65 -28.13 -6.38
N VAL A 2 13.35 -28.44 -6.62
CA VAL A 2 12.92 -29.49 -7.57
C VAL A 2 13.52 -29.30 -8.96
N VAL A 3 13.46 -28.09 -9.52
CA VAL A 3 14.04 -27.76 -10.84
C VAL A 3 15.56 -27.96 -10.83
N PHE A 4 16.23 -27.52 -9.79
CA PHE A 4 17.69 -27.71 -9.64
C PHE A 4 18.08 -29.18 -9.63
N LEU A 5 17.36 -30.01 -8.84
CA LEU A 5 17.57 -31.46 -8.80
C LEU A 5 17.34 -32.12 -10.17
N LYS A 6 16.32 -31.67 -10.90
CA LYS A 6 16.03 -32.16 -12.24
C LYS A 6 17.18 -31.84 -13.23
N VAL A 7 17.73 -30.64 -13.17
CA VAL A 7 18.91 -30.23 -13.97
C VAL A 7 20.14 -31.06 -13.59
N ALA A 8 20.29 -31.41 -12.31
CA ALA A 8 21.35 -32.30 -11.82
C ALA A 8 21.10 -33.81 -12.12
N GLY A 9 20.07 -34.16 -12.91
CA GLY A 9 19.75 -35.51 -13.29
C GLY A 9 18.88 -36.30 -12.30
N HIS A 10 18.41 -35.70 -11.23
CA HIS A 10 17.57 -36.34 -10.23
C HIS A 10 16.07 -36.07 -10.48
N ILE A 11 15.33 -37.07 -10.92
CA ILE A 11 13.89 -36.97 -11.11
C ILE A 11 13.19 -37.29 -9.78
N VAL A 12 12.79 -36.25 -9.06
CA VAL A 12 12.14 -36.36 -7.74
C VAL A 12 10.84 -35.58 -7.68
N ASN A 13 9.85 -36.15 -7.00
CA ASN A 13 8.57 -35.50 -6.76
C ASN A 13 8.73 -34.39 -5.72
N ARG A 14 7.97 -33.27 -5.91
CA ARG A 14 7.91 -32.12 -4.99
C ARG A 14 7.67 -32.54 -3.54
N LYS A 15 6.72 -33.47 -3.28
CA LYS A 15 6.40 -33.95 -1.92
C LYS A 15 7.61 -34.62 -1.24
N ARG A 16 8.39 -35.42 -2.00
CA ARG A 16 9.59 -36.06 -1.47
C ARG A 16 10.67 -35.03 -1.15
N VAL A 17 10.88 -34.03 -2.01
CA VAL A 17 11.84 -32.94 -1.76
C VAL A 17 11.44 -32.14 -0.52
N GLN A 18 10.17 -31.84 -0.35
CA GLN A 18 9.66 -31.15 0.86
C GLN A 18 9.87 -32.00 2.13
N GLY A 19 9.65 -33.29 2.08
CA GLY A 19 9.91 -34.19 3.21
C GLY A 19 11.39 -34.19 3.59
N LEU A 20 12.29 -34.39 2.64
CA LEU A 20 13.73 -34.40 2.87
C LEU A 20 14.24 -33.04 3.38
N MET A 21 13.75 -31.93 2.84
CA MET A 21 14.11 -30.60 3.34
C MET A 21 13.68 -30.40 4.79
N ARG A 22 12.50 -30.93 5.18
CA ARG A 22 12.03 -30.87 6.58
C ARG A 22 12.90 -31.71 7.50
N GLU A 23 13.29 -32.92 7.11
CA GLU A 23 14.19 -33.77 7.88
C GLU A 23 15.57 -33.14 8.07
N MET A 24 16.07 -32.42 7.07
CA MET A 24 17.32 -31.68 7.12
C MET A 24 17.22 -30.33 7.84
N GLY A 25 16.05 -29.93 8.36
CA GLY A 25 15.83 -28.63 8.96
C GLY A 25 15.92 -27.45 7.97
N LEU A 26 15.83 -27.71 6.65
CA LEU A 26 15.91 -26.71 5.60
C LEU A 26 14.51 -26.17 5.27
N ALA A 27 14.32 -24.88 5.48
CA ALA A 27 13.12 -24.19 5.02
C ALA A 27 13.47 -23.21 3.87
N GLY A 28 12.58 -23.11 2.88
CA GLY A 28 12.67 -22.03 1.90
C GLY A 28 12.47 -20.69 2.60
N MET A 29 13.27 -19.68 2.23
CA MET A 29 13.01 -18.31 2.66
C MET A 29 11.74 -17.82 1.96
N ALA A 30 10.61 -18.01 2.60
CA ALA A 30 9.34 -17.42 2.22
C ALA A 30 8.95 -16.42 3.31
N PRO A 31 8.23 -15.34 2.98
CA PRO A 31 7.61 -14.51 4.00
C PRO A 31 6.83 -15.42 4.94
N GLY A 32 7.04 -15.27 6.25
CA GLY A 32 6.26 -15.97 7.27
C GLY A 32 4.78 -15.61 7.16
N PRO A 33 3.90 -16.31 7.88
CA PRO A 33 2.50 -15.91 7.97
C PRO A 33 2.41 -14.47 8.46
N ASN A 34 1.45 -13.70 7.94
CA ASN A 34 1.22 -12.31 8.34
C ASN A 34 1.23 -12.20 9.86
N THR A 35 2.22 -11.48 10.39
CA THR A 35 2.37 -11.23 11.83
C THR A 35 1.42 -10.13 12.32
N SER A 36 0.91 -9.30 11.40
CA SER A 36 -0.08 -8.26 11.69
C SER A 36 -1.47 -8.88 11.80
N ARG A 37 -1.90 -9.17 13.01
CA ARG A 37 -3.29 -9.53 13.31
C ARG A 37 -4.06 -8.23 13.55
N PRO A 38 -5.18 -7.96 12.84
CA PRO A 38 -6.04 -6.83 13.16
C PRO A 38 -6.52 -6.96 14.61
N HIS A 39 -6.48 -5.84 15.34
CA HIS A 39 -7.08 -5.85 16.67
C HIS A 39 -8.60 -5.98 16.52
N PRO A 40 -9.28 -6.91 17.21
CA PRO A 40 -10.72 -7.17 17.02
C PRO A 40 -11.62 -5.95 17.25
N GLU A 41 -11.18 -5.02 18.08
CA GLU A 41 -11.95 -3.82 18.47
C GLU A 41 -11.69 -2.61 17.54
N HIS A 42 -10.69 -2.67 16.67
CA HIS A 42 -10.38 -1.57 15.76
C HIS A 42 -11.42 -1.47 14.64
N LYS A 43 -12.08 -0.31 14.57
CA LYS A 43 -13.06 -0.02 13.52
C LYS A 43 -12.38 0.21 12.18
N VAL A 44 -12.78 -0.57 11.16
CA VAL A 44 -12.39 -0.37 9.76
C VAL A 44 -13.45 0.49 9.07
N TYR A 45 -13.01 1.49 8.33
CA TYR A 45 -13.88 2.40 7.58
C TYR A 45 -13.98 1.97 6.12
N PRO A 46 -15.09 2.31 5.41
CA PRO A 46 -15.24 1.97 4.00
C PRO A 46 -14.29 2.79 3.12
N TYR A 47 -13.92 2.23 1.97
CA TYR A 47 -13.19 2.98 0.93
C TYR A 47 -14.14 3.90 0.17
N LEU A 48 -13.85 5.20 0.19
CA LEU A 48 -14.72 6.24 -0.33
C LEU A 48 -14.24 6.86 -1.65
N LEU A 49 -13.03 6.54 -2.12
CA LEU A 49 -12.38 7.28 -3.20
C LEU A 49 -12.58 6.69 -4.60
N ARG A 50 -13.37 5.62 -4.72
CA ARG A 50 -13.67 5.03 -6.03
C ARG A 50 -14.44 5.99 -6.90
N GLY A 51 -13.86 6.35 -8.08
CA GLY A 51 -14.47 7.27 -9.02
C GLY A 51 -14.57 8.72 -8.55
N VAL A 52 -13.99 9.05 -7.39
CA VAL A 52 -13.95 10.43 -6.91
C VAL A 52 -12.96 11.23 -7.75
N LEU A 53 -13.44 12.31 -8.33
CA LEU A 53 -12.61 13.28 -9.03
C LEU A 53 -12.04 14.29 -8.03
N VAL A 54 -10.72 14.27 -7.86
CA VAL A 54 -10.02 15.23 -7.01
C VAL A 54 -9.65 16.45 -7.85
N VAL A 55 -10.26 17.59 -7.54
CA VAL A 55 -10.19 18.81 -8.35
C VAL A 55 -9.54 20.01 -7.67
N ARG A 56 -9.18 19.89 -6.39
CA ARG A 56 -8.60 20.97 -5.60
C ARG A 56 -7.70 20.44 -4.49
N PRO A 57 -6.73 21.24 -4.01
CA PRO A 57 -5.95 20.94 -2.81
C PRO A 57 -6.88 20.68 -1.60
N ASP A 58 -6.37 19.89 -0.67
CA ASP A 58 -7.02 19.54 0.60
C ASP A 58 -8.38 18.84 0.46
N GLN A 59 -8.72 18.34 -0.74
CA GLN A 59 -9.89 17.50 -0.92
C GLN A 59 -9.64 16.08 -0.40
N VAL A 60 -8.50 15.50 -0.73
CA VAL A 60 -8.11 14.16 -0.28
C VAL A 60 -6.64 14.16 0.14
N TRP A 61 -6.39 13.76 1.39
CA TRP A 61 -5.05 13.41 1.86
C TRP A 61 -4.93 11.92 2.04
N SER A 62 -3.73 11.39 1.88
CA SER A 62 -3.45 10.00 2.22
C SER A 62 -2.14 9.84 2.98
N THR A 63 -2.05 8.73 3.70
CA THR A 63 -0.89 8.34 4.47
C THR A 63 -0.57 6.86 4.31
N ASP A 64 0.67 6.52 4.53
CA ASP A 64 1.17 5.15 4.65
C ASP A 64 2.49 5.15 5.42
N ILE A 65 2.92 3.97 5.89
CA ILE A 65 4.21 3.77 6.53
C ILE A 65 5.11 2.95 5.62
N THR A 66 6.33 3.43 5.43
CA THR A 66 7.37 2.61 4.82
C THR A 66 8.53 2.42 5.78
N TYR A 67 9.28 1.32 5.61
CA TYR A 67 10.51 1.12 6.36
C TYR A 67 11.72 1.35 5.47
N ILE A 68 12.76 1.91 6.08
CA ILE A 68 14.05 2.20 5.48
C ILE A 68 15.09 1.39 6.24
N ARG A 69 15.88 0.61 5.49
CA ARG A 69 16.96 -0.16 6.08
C ARG A 69 18.15 0.75 6.33
N LEU A 70 18.65 0.73 7.56
CA LEU A 70 19.91 1.35 7.96
C LEU A 70 21.00 0.30 8.08
N THR A 71 22.24 0.71 8.31
CA THR A 71 23.35 -0.21 8.58
C THR A 71 23.05 -1.13 9.76
N HIS A 72 22.41 -0.59 10.80
CA HIS A 72 21.96 -1.35 11.97
C HIS A 72 20.48 -1.11 12.22
N GLY A 73 19.62 -2.07 11.78
CA GLY A 73 18.19 -2.02 12.00
C GLY A 73 17.39 -1.31 10.92
N PHE A 74 16.24 -0.76 11.31
CA PHE A 74 15.29 -0.12 10.42
C PHE A 74 14.79 1.18 11.02
N ALA A 75 14.47 2.14 10.15
CA ALA A 75 13.67 3.31 10.45
C ALA A 75 12.29 3.16 9.80
N TYR A 76 11.28 3.64 10.47
CA TYR A 76 9.91 3.75 9.95
C TYR A 76 9.65 5.20 9.55
N LEU A 77 9.19 5.38 8.33
CA LEU A 77 8.86 6.68 7.77
C LEU A 77 7.36 6.72 7.48
N VAL A 78 6.66 7.66 8.08
CA VAL A 78 5.27 8.01 7.72
C VAL A 78 5.28 9.33 6.98
N ALA A 79 4.40 9.49 6.00
CA ALA A 79 4.17 10.77 5.34
C ALA A 79 2.69 10.95 5.01
N ILE A 80 2.27 12.20 4.93
CA ILE A 80 0.94 12.62 4.49
C ILE A 80 1.11 13.41 3.20
N ILE A 81 0.36 13.01 2.17
CA ILE A 81 0.41 13.61 0.84
C ILE A 81 -0.97 14.12 0.43
N ASP A 82 -1.01 15.30 -0.20
CA ASP A 82 -2.21 15.81 -0.86
C ASP A 82 -2.36 15.19 -2.25
N TRP A 83 -3.53 14.66 -2.56
CA TRP A 83 -3.79 13.96 -3.81
C TRP A 83 -3.88 14.87 -5.04
N TYR A 84 -4.30 16.13 -4.84
CA TYR A 84 -4.40 17.07 -5.94
C TYR A 84 -3.03 17.49 -6.46
N SER A 85 -2.17 17.90 -5.54
CA SER A 85 -0.86 18.51 -5.84
C SER A 85 0.32 17.54 -5.75
N ARG A 86 0.14 16.36 -5.14
CA ARG A 86 1.23 15.45 -4.76
C ARG A 86 2.19 16.02 -3.70
N ARG A 87 1.84 17.15 -3.07
CA ARG A 87 2.67 17.77 -2.05
C ARG A 87 2.73 16.90 -0.80
N VAL A 88 3.92 16.67 -0.29
CA VAL A 88 4.14 16.09 1.03
C VAL A 88 3.89 17.18 2.07
N LEU A 89 2.84 17.01 2.86
CA LEU A 89 2.36 18.00 3.83
C LEU A 89 3.08 17.85 5.17
N SER A 90 3.32 16.63 5.59
CA SER A 90 4.04 16.28 6.81
C SER A 90 4.69 14.92 6.67
N TRP A 91 5.77 14.69 7.41
CA TRP A 91 6.43 13.41 7.51
C TRP A 91 7.14 13.26 8.86
N ARG A 92 7.28 12.03 9.33
CA ARG A 92 8.00 11.71 10.57
C ARG A 92 8.76 10.41 10.46
N LEU A 93 9.86 10.33 11.21
CA LEU A 93 10.66 9.12 11.39
C LEU A 93 10.49 8.57 12.80
N SER A 94 10.51 7.25 12.91
CA SER A 94 10.54 6.53 14.18
C SER A 94 11.44 5.30 14.09
N ASN A 95 11.97 4.86 15.21
CA ASN A 95 12.65 3.57 15.36
C ASN A 95 11.69 2.48 15.88
N SER A 96 10.44 2.81 16.17
CA SER A 96 9.38 1.88 16.55
C SER A 96 8.13 2.06 15.69
N MET A 97 7.31 1.02 15.59
CA MET A 97 6.03 1.05 14.84
C MET A 97 4.83 1.40 15.73
N GLU A 98 5.02 2.25 16.72
CA GLU A 98 3.93 2.72 17.58
C GLU A 98 3.02 3.71 16.85
N ALA A 99 1.74 3.79 17.23
CA ALA A 99 0.80 4.68 16.55
C ALA A 99 1.11 6.18 16.77
N ILE A 100 1.85 6.51 17.85
CA ILE A 100 2.07 7.90 18.25
C ILE A 100 2.78 8.75 17.18
N PHE A 101 3.79 8.21 16.49
CA PHE A 101 4.50 8.99 15.47
C PHE A 101 3.62 9.29 14.24
N CYS A 102 2.60 8.43 13.96
CA CYS A 102 1.60 8.68 12.93
C CYS A 102 0.62 9.77 13.37
N VAL A 103 0.24 9.76 14.65
CA VAL A 103 -0.64 10.79 15.25
C VAL A 103 0.06 12.15 15.21
N ASP A 104 1.32 12.21 15.64
CA ASP A 104 2.12 13.44 15.59
C ASP A 104 2.27 13.99 14.15
N CYS A 105 2.46 13.10 13.18
CA CYS A 105 2.53 13.47 11.76
C CYS A 105 1.21 14.07 11.27
N LEU A 106 0.07 13.48 11.68
CA LEU A 106 -1.26 13.96 11.35
C LEU A 106 -1.55 15.32 11.99
N GLU A 107 -1.25 15.47 13.28
CA GLU A 107 -1.47 16.73 14.00
C GLU A 107 -0.63 17.88 13.44
N ASP A 108 0.62 17.60 13.03
CA ASP A 108 1.45 18.59 12.34
C ASP A 108 0.85 19.02 11.00
N ALA A 109 0.38 18.06 10.18
CA ALA A 109 -0.25 18.36 8.91
C ALA A 109 -1.50 19.23 9.10
N LEU A 110 -2.38 18.83 10.03
CA LEU A 110 -3.61 19.57 10.34
C LEU A 110 -3.32 20.99 10.87
N ARG A 111 -2.30 21.15 11.72
CA ARG A 111 -1.91 22.44 12.29
C ARG A 111 -1.38 23.41 11.23
N ILE A 112 -0.62 22.91 10.23
CA ILE A 112 0.06 23.75 9.23
C ILE A 112 -0.83 24.02 8.02
N HIS A 113 -1.59 23.02 7.57
CA HIS A 113 -2.32 23.05 6.31
C HIS A 113 -3.84 23.11 6.46
N GLY A 114 -4.35 23.01 7.69
CA GLY A 114 -5.78 22.87 7.92
C GLY A 114 -6.24 21.41 7.79
N ARG A 115 -7.47 21.18 7.33
CA ARG A 115 -8.07 19.85 7.29
C ARG A 115 -8.50 19.47 5.88
N PRO A 116 -8.32 18.17 5.48
CA PRO A 116 -8.90 17.66 4.25
C PRO A 116 -10.40 17.35 4.41
N GLU A 117 -11.09 17.15 3.31
CA GLU A 117 -12.44 16.58 3.33
C GLU A 117 -12.41 15.08 3.63
N ILE A 118 -11.51 14.36 2.96
CA ILE A 118 -11.34 12.91 3.10
C ILE A 118 -9.88 12.61 3.42
N PHE A 119 -9.68 11.76 4.42
CA PHE A 119 -8.38 11.22 4.78
C PHE A 119 -8.35 9.72 4.52
N ASN A 120 -7.42 9.26 3.69
CA ASN A 120 -7.28 7.86 3.28
C ASN A 120 -6.05 7.20 3.90
N SER A 121 -6.20 5.98 4.40
CA SER A 121 -5.10 5.16 4.91
C SER A 121 -5.33 3.69 4.59
N ASP A 122 -4.33 2.85 4.83
CA ASP A 122 -4.54 1.42 4.88
C ASP A 122 -5.24 0.99 6.19
N GLN A 123 -5.48 -0.32 6.35
CA GLN A 123 -6.08 -0.90 7.55
C GLN A 123 -5.02 -1.30 8.60
N GLY A 124 -3.85 -0.68 8.59
CA GLY A 124 -2.80 -0.92 9.58
C GLY A 124 -3.25 -0.57 10.99
N SER A 125 -2.70 -1.28 11.99
CA SER A 125 -3.06 -1.08 13.40
C SER A 125 -2.81 0.34 13.89
N GLN A 126 -1.84 1.04 13.31
CA GLN A 126 -1.53 2.43 13.62
C GLN A 126 -2.67 3.36 13.22
N PHE A 127 -3.22 3.17 12.00
CA PHE A 127 -4.25 4.02 11.42
C PHE A 127 -5.67 3.66 11.87
N THR A 128 -5.88 2.41 12.30
CA THR A 128 -7.17 1.97 12.88
C THR A 128 -7.26 2.23 14.39
N SER A 129 -6.17 2.68 15.03
CA SER A 129 -6.15 3.00 16.45
C SER A 129 -7.13 4.13 16.80
N ASP A 130 -7.69 4.08 18.02
CA ASP A 130 -8.55 5.15 18.50
C ASP A 130 -7.83 6.48 18.63
N ALA A 131 -6.52 6.46 18.93
CA ALA A 131 -5.69 7.66 18.97
C ALA A 131 -5.67 8.37 17.61
N PHE A 132 -5.41 7.64 16.51
CA PHE A 132 -5.34 8.22 15.17
C PHE A 132 -6.72 8.62 14.64
N THR A 133 -7.69 7.69 14.68
CA THR A 133 -9.05 7.96 14.20
C THR A 133 -9.79 9.01 15.05
N GLY A 134 -9.45 9.12 16.35
CA GLY A 134 -9.97 10.13 17.26
C GLY A 134 -9.58 11.55 16.84
N VAL A 135 -8.35 11.76 16.36
CA VAL A 135 -7.92 13.06 15.81
C VAL A 135 -8.77 13.43 14.60
N LEU A 136 -8.91 12.53 13.62
CA LEU A 136 -9.71 12.78 12.41
C LEU A 136 -11.18 13.09 12.72
N LYS A 137 -11.76 12.35 13.66
CA LYS A 137 -13.15 12.59 14.10
C LYS A 137 -13.31 13.95 14.78
N ARG A 138 -12.37 14.32 15.66
CA ARG A 138 -12.36 15.62 16.34
C ARG A 138 -12.32 16.79 15.36
N GLU A 139 -11.55 16.63 14.29
CA GLU A 139 -11.44 17.65 13.23
C GLU A 139 -12.56 17.58 12.18
N GLY A 140 -13.50 16.63 12.31
CA GLY A 140 -14.61 16.47 11.36
C GLY A 140 -14.20 15.98 9.98
N VAL A 141 -13.06 15.27 9.87
CA VAL A 141 -12.52 14.72 8.63
C VAL A 141 -13.20 13.37 8.32
N THR A 142 -13.61 13.17 7.07
CA THR A 142 -14.18 11.89 6.62
C THR A 142 -13.08 10.86 6.46
N ILE A 143 -13.23 9.69 7.13
CA ILE A 143 -12.23 8.63 7.12
C ILE A 143 -12.53 7.63 6.00
N SER A 144 -11.53 7.35 5.17
CA SER A 144 -11.54 6.31 4.15
C SER A 144 -10.41 5.32 4.42
N MET A 145 -10.64 4.03 4.21
CA MET A 145 -9.60 3.01 4.35
C MET A 145 -9.59 2.08 3.14
N ASP A 146 -8.37 1.77 2.68
CA ASP A 146 -8.14 0.90 1.54
C ASP A 146 -8.74 -0.50 1.78
N GLY A 147 -9.26 -1.12 0.72
CA GLY A 147 -9.71 -2.50 0.75
C GLY A 147 -8.51 -3.47 0.86
N ARG A 148 -8.70 -4.61 1.54
CA ARG A 148 -7.66 -5.64 1.62
C ARG A 148 -7.25 -6.12 0.23
N GLY A 149 -5.93 -6.09 -0.06
CA GLY A 149 -5.37 -6.59 -1.32
C GLY A 149 -5.54 -5.66 -2.52
N ARG A 150 -5.90 -4.40 -2.33
CA ARG A 150 -6.06 -3.40 -3.38
C ARG A 150 -4.89 -2.42 -3.38
N ALA A 151 -3.84 -2.76 -4.10
CA ALA A 151 -2.63 -1.94 -4.22
C ALA A 151 -2.84 -0.55 -4.86
N PHE A 152 -3.98 -0.32 -5.52
CA PHE A 152 -4.24 0.95 -6.21
C PHE A 152 -4.94 2.00 -5.36
N ASP A 153 -5.47 1.62 -4.21
CA ASP A 153 -6.26 2.50 -3.37
C ASP A 153 -5.40 3.60 -2.71
N ASN A 154 -4.05 3.42 -2.66
CA ASN A 154 -3.10 4.39 -2.10
C ASN A 154 -1.89 4.66 -3.01
N ILE A 155 -2.10 4.63 -4.32
CA ILE A 155 -1.06 4.69 -5.35
C ILE A 155 -0.12 5.91 -5.23
N PHE A 156 -0.62 7.05 -4.73
CA PHE A 156 0.17 8.28 -4.68
C PHE A 156 1.26 8.22 -3.61
N VAL A 157 0.96 7.67 -2.44
CA VAL A 157 1.96 7.51 -1.38
C VAL A 157 2.90 6.34 -1.68
N GLU A 158 2.43 5.27 -2.33
CA GLU A 158 3.29 4.18 -2.81
C GLU A 158 4.31 4.70 -3.84
N ARG A 159 3.87 5.57 -4.76
CA ARG A 159 4.76 6.22 -5.73
C ARG A 159 5.74 7.17 -5.04
N LEU A 160 5.31 7.89 -3.99
CA LEU A 160 6.21 8.69 -3.17
C LEU A 160 7.31 7.82 -2.56
N TRP A 161 6.97 6.67 -1.99
CA TRP A 161 7.96 5.74 -1.43
C TRP A 161 8.97 5.25 -2.44
N ARG A 162 8.52 4.97 -3.65
CA ARG A 162 9.43 4.60 -4.73
C ARG A 162 10.42 5.74 -5.03
N ASN A 163 9.94 6.98 -5.14
CA ASN A 163 10.80 8.13 -5.41
C ASN A 163 11.80 8.34 -4.26
N VAL A 164 11.35 8.41 -3.02
CA VAL A 164 12.21 8.55 -1.83
C VAL A 164 13.30 7.48 -1.81
N LYS A 165 12.92 6.21 -2.03
CA LYS A 165 13.89 5.10 -1.95
C LYS A 165 14.90 5.13 -3.09
N HIS A 166 14.48 5.39 -4.32
CA HIS A 166 15.37 5.32 -5.49
C HIS A 166 16.13 6.61 -5.77
N GLU A 167 15.57 7.76 -5.44
CA GLU A 167 16.19 9.05 -5.72
C GLU A 167 17.07 9.56 -4.56
N ASP A 168 16.88 9.02 -3.34
CA ASP A 168 17.61 9.48 -2.15
C ASP A 168 18.21 8.32 -1.34
N VAL A 169 17.38 7.52 -0.70
CA VAL A 169 17.81 6.55 0.32
C VAL A 169 18.83 5.54 -0.22
N TYR A 170 18.57 4.93 -1.39
CA TYR A 170 19.45 3.90 -1.97
C TYR A 170 20.73 4.51 -2.54
N LEU A 171 20.71 5.77 -2.94
CA LEU A 171 21.88 6.46 -3.48
C LEU A 171 22.82 6.92 -2.37
N LYS A 172 22.28 7.40 -1.26
CA LYS A 172 23.07 7.96 -0.14
C LYS A 172 23.47 6.91 0.90
N GLY A 173 22.68 5.83 1.08
CA GLY A 173 23.02 4.71 1.94
C GLY A 173 23.20 5.10 3.41
N TYR A 174 22.23 5.78 4.01
CA TYR A 174 22.29 6.29 5.38
C TYR A 174 22.61 5.23 6.42
N ALA A 175 23.57 5.50 7.28
CA ALA A 175 23.97 4.59 8.34
C ALA A 175 23.18 4.80 9.63
N THR A 176 22.78 6.02 9.94
CA THR A 176 22.15 6.42 11.20
C THR A 176 20.82 7.12 11.01
N MET A 177 19.99 7.13 12.08
CA MET A 177 18.73 7.89 12.12
C MET A 177 18.95 9.40 11.90
N THR A 178 20.02 9.95 12.46
CA THR A 178 20.34 11.37 12.34
C THR A 178 20.66 11.75 10.90
N GLU A 179 21.53 10.98 10.23
CA GLU A 179 21.85 11.19 8.82
C GLU A 179 20.60 11.08 7.94
N LEU A 180 19.78 10.03 8.19
CA LEU A 180 18.52 9.84 7.45
C LEU A 180 17.57 11.02 7.67
N THR A 181 17.45 11.54 8.90
CA THR A 181 16.58 12.70 9.20
C THR A 181 16.99 13.94 8.42
N VAL A 182 18.30 14.23 8.41
CA VAL A 182 18.84 15.40 7.67
C VAL A 182 18.61 15.21 6.17
N GLY A 183 18.97 14.05 5.63
CA GLY A 183 18.83 13.78 4.20
C GLY A 183 17.38 13.78 3.72
N LEU A 184 16.44 13.19 4.48
CA LEU A 184 15.03 13.24 4.12
C LEU A 184 14.42 14.63 4.20
N LYS A 185 14.89 15.48 5.13
CA LYS A 185 14.47 16.90 5.16
C LYS A 185 14.87 17.60 3.87
N GLU A 186 16.12 17.46 3.44
CA GLU A 186 16.61 18.02 2.18
C GLU A 186 15.84 17.46 0.98
N TYR A 187 15.59 16.13 0.98
CA TYR A 187 14.87 15.48 -0.10
C TYR A 187 13.42 15.95 -0.20
N PHE A 188 12.66 16.04 0.89
CA PHE A 188 11.28 16.52 0.85
C PHE A 188 11.17 18.01 0.52
N ASP A 189 12.14 18.81 0.92
CA ASP A 189 12.24 20.20 0.48
C ASP A 189 12.45 20.29 -1.04
N PHE A 190 13.39 19.51 -1.59
CA PHE A 190 13.59 19.35 -3.04
C PHE A 190 12.34 18.81 -3.74
N TYR A 191 11.75 17.72 -3.23
CA TYR A 191 10.57 17.08 -3.80
C TYR A 191 9.40 18.05 -3.95
N ASN A 192 9.13 18.86 -2.92
CA ASN A 192 8.01 19.78 -2.92
C ASN A 192 8.28 21.04 -3.77
N ASN A 193 9.48 21.59 -3.71
CA ASN A 193 9.74 22.94 -4.21
C ASN A 193 10.50 23.00 -5.54
N GLU A 194 11.28 21.96 -5.87
CA GLU A 194 12.20 22.00 -7.01
C GLU A 194 11.94 20.87 -8.02
N ARG A 195 11.53 19.68 -7.56
CA ARG A 195 11.38 18.51 -8.40
C ARG A 195 10.18 18.64 -9.35
N PRO A 196 10.38 18.64 -10.69
CA PRO A 196 9.28 18.66 -11.65
C PRO A 196 8.53 17.32 -11.66
N HIS A 197 7.21 17.36 -11.69
CA HIS A 197 6.38 16.16 -11.78
C HIS A 197 5.70 16.07 -13.15
N GLN A 198 5.92 14.97 -13.86
CA GLN A 198 5.31 14.74 -15.18
C GLN A 198 3.78 14.81 -15.14
N SER A 199 3.17 14.20 -14.10
CA SER A 199 1.70 14.21 -13.93
C SER A 199 1.13 15.56 -13.52
N LEU A 200 1.96 16.55 -13.25
CA LEU A 200 1.58 17.94 -12.94
C LEU A 200 2.00 18.91 -14.06
N GLY A 201 2.18 18.41 -15.29
CA GLY A 201 2.67 19.23 -16.38
C GLY A 201 4.07 19.83 -16.13
N HIS A 202 4.94 19.07 -15.48
CA HIS A 202 6.30 19.46 -15.05
C HIS A 202 6.37 20.61 -14.02
N LYS A 203 5.25 20.93 -13.38
CA LYS A 203 5.23 21.83 -12.21
C LYS A 203 5.70 21.10 -10.96
N THR A 204 6.12 21.85 -9.95
CA THR A 204 6.44 21.32 -8.62
C THR A 204 5.16 21.15 -7.79
N PRO A 205 5.12 20.20 -6.84
CA PRO A 205 3.99 20.04 -5.93
C PRO A 205 3.57 21.32 -5.21
N ASP A 206 4.53 22.10 -4.75
CA ASP A 206 4.26 23.35 -4.01
C ASP A 206 3.57 24.41 -4.88
N ILE A 207 4.03 24.59 -6.13
CA ILE A 207 3.37 25.51 -7.07
C ILE A 207 1.92 25.09 -7.30
N VAL A 208 1.67 23.79 -7.57
CA VAL A 208 0.33 23.27 -7.81
C VAL A 208 -0.57 23.41 -6.57
N TYR A 209 -0.02 23.13 -5.39
CA TYR A 209 -0.75 23.28 -4.12
C TYR A 209 -1.19 24.72 -3.87
N ARG A 210 -0.25 25.69 -4.03
CA ARG A 210 -0.52 27.11 -3.75
C ARG A 210 -1.42 27.77 -4.79
N THR A 211 -1.27 27.39 -6.06
CA THR A 211 -2.03 28.01 -7.15
C THR A 211 -3.36 27.31 -7.42
N ALA A 212 -3.58 26.11 -6.87
CA ALA A 212 -4.70 25.22 -7.15
C ALA A 212 -4.91 24.99 -8.67
N THR A 213 -3.80 24.93 -9.44
CA THR A 213 -3.85 24.85 -10.90
C THR A 213 -2.92 23.78 -11.45
N GLY A 214 -3.46 22.85 -12.25
CA GLY A 214 -2.69 21.82 -12.96
C GLY A 214 -2.43 20.56 -12.12
N GLY A 215 -3.21 20.36 -11.08
CA GLY A 215 -3.28 19.14 -10.31
C GLY A 215 -4.53 18.33 -10.65
N GLY A 216 -4.74 17.27 -9.88
CA GLY A 216 -5.92 16.45 -9.96
C GLY A 216 -5.63 14.96 -9.89
N ALA A 217 -6.64 14.19 -9.57
CA ALA A 217 -6.58 12.75 -9.53
C ALA A 217 -7.97 12.14 -9.75
N VAL A 218 -7.97 10.97 -10.39
CA VAL A 218 -9.13 10.08 -10.43
C VAL A 218 -8.64 8.64 -10.35
N ILE A 219 -9.27 7.84 -9.49
CA ILE A 219 -9.03 6.41 -9.44
C ILE A 219 -10.12 5.71 -10.25
N VAL A 220 -9.75 5.20 -11.42
CA VAL A 220 -10.64 4.42 -12.27
C VAL A 220 -10.21 2.96 -12.26
N GLU A 221 -11.09 2.08 -11.86
CA GLU A 221 -10.84 0.63 -12.00
C GLU A 221 -10.97 0.24 -13.47
N LYS A 222 -9.90 -0.22 -14.10
CA LYS A 222 -9.90 -0.75 -15.48
C LYS A 222 -10.76 -2.01 -15.64
N TYR A 223 -11.03 -2.72 -14.55
CA TYR A 223 -11.86 -3.92 -14.54
C TYR A 223 -12.92 -3.81 -13.45
N PRO A 224 -14.21 -3.69 -13.79
CA PRO A 224 -15.28 -3.79 -12.80
C PRO A 224 -15.16 -5.15 -12.11
N LEU A 225 -15.26 -5.16 -10.78
CA LEU A 225 -15.36 -6.40 -10.04
C LEU A 225 -16.57 -7.16 -10.61
N VAL A 226 -16.33 -8.35 -11.15
CA VAL A 226 -17.42 -9.31 -11.39
C VAL A 226 -17.97 -9.60 -9.99
N GLU A 227 -19.21 -9.18 -9.72
CA GLU A 227 -19.94 -9.65 -8.54
C GLU A 227 -19.95 -11.15 -8.61
N VAL A 228 -19.17 -11.80 -7.76
CA VAL A 228 -19.25 -13.24 -7.60
C VAL A 228 -20.52 -13.47 -6.80
N ASP A 229 -21.53 -14.04 -7.45
CA ASP A 229 -22.73 -14.49 -6.76
C ASP A 229 -22.35 -15.26 -5.49
N PRO A 230 -23.05 -15.03 -4.36
CA PRO A 230 -22.76 -15.77 -3.14
C PRO A 230 -22.84 -17.28 -3.45
N PRO A 231 -21.92 -18.08 -2.87
CA PRO A 231 -21.90 -19.50 -3.15
C PRO A 231 -23.29 -20.10 -2.89
N VAL A 232 -23.86 -20.71 -3.92
CA VAL A 232 -25.14 -21.40 -3.82
C VAL A 232 -25.01 -22.44 -2.69
N PRO A 233 -25.89 -22.45 -1.67
CA PRO A 233 -25.79 -23.42 -0.59
C PRO A 233 -25.90 -24.81 -1.17
N LEU A 234 -24.90 -25.66 -0.88
CA LEU A 234 -24.89 -27.06 -1.26
C LEU A 234 -26.16 -27.72 -0.73
N ARG A 235 -27.07 -28.11 -1.63
CA ARG A 235 -28.20 -28.96 -1.27
C ARG A 235 -27.63 -30.25 -0.70
N SER A 236 -28.02 -30.57 0.52
CA SER A 236 -27.77 -31.87 1.12
C SER A 236 -28.47 -32.96 0.25
N THR A 237 -27.68 -33.65 -0.54
CA THR A 237 -28.18 -34.86 -1.26
C THR A 237 -28.23 -35.98 -0.29
N GLY A 238 -29.46 -36.28 0.15
CA GLY A 238 -29.82 -37.62 0.63
C GLY A 238 -29.53 -38.63 -0.48
N GLY A 239 -28.91 -39.75 -0.13
CA GLY A 239 -28.42 -40.73 -1.07
C GLY A 239 -29.47 -41.39 -1.94
N SER A 240 -29.05 -41.73 -3.13
CA SER A 240 -29.38 -43.00 -3.81
C SER A 240 -28.43 -43.21 -4.99
N THR A 241 -27.94 -44.40 -5.04
CA THR A 241 -27.08 -45.05 -6.03
C THR A 241 -27.65 -45.02 -7.44
N SER A 242 -26.84 -44.73 -8.46
CA SER A 242 -26.55 -45.63 -9.60
C SER A 242 -25.88 -44.93 -10.80
N THR A 243 -24.80 -45.57 -11.28
CA THR A 243 -24.25 -45.77 -12.64
C THR A 243 -23.87 -44.61 -13.53
N SER A 244 -22.54 -44.50 -13.66
CA SER A 244 -21.71 -44.32 -14.89
C SER A 244 -22.22 -43.52 -16.07
N THR A 245 -21.48 -42.44 -16.44
CA THR A 245 -20.89 -42.28 -17.79
C THR A 245 -19.84 -41.17 -17.78
N THR A 246 -18.69 -41.53 -18.27
CA THR A 246 -17.49 -40.71 -18.45
C THR A 246 -17.73 -39.67 -19.55
N GLN A 247 -17.54 -38.38 -19.25
CA GLN A 247 -17.15 -37.40 -20.27
C GLN A 247 -16.10 -36.45 -19.69
N THR A 248 -14.98 -36.47 -20.39
CA THR A 248 -13.79 -35.66 -20.17
C THR A 248 -14.05 -34.27 -20.77
N GLU A 249 -14.10 -33.22 -19.96
CA GLU A 249 -13.99 -31.85 -20.47
C GLU A 249 -12.82 -31.10 -19.84
N ALA A 250 -12.12 -30.41 -20.72
CA ALA A 250 -10.83 -29.78 -20.52
C ALA A 250 -10.91 -28.53 -19.64
N ILE A 251 -9.91 -28.38 -18.77
CA ILE A 251 -9.70 -27.19 -17.94
C ILE A 251 -8.99 -26.12 -18.78
N PRO A 252 -9.52 -24.89 -18.91
CA PRO A 252 -8.77 -23.77 -19.53
C PRO A 252 -7.86 -23.08 -18.52
N GLY A 253 -6.64 -23.02 -18.88
CA GLY A 253 -5.53 -22.11 -18.67
C GLY A 253 -5.54 -21.08 -17.56
N GLN A 254 -4.50 -21.17 -16.76
CA GLN A 254 -3.94 -20.13 -15.92
C GLN A 254 -3.73 -18.83 -16.70
N ARG A 255 -4.31 -17.74 -16.24
CA ARG A 255 -3.99 -16.39 -16.73
C ARG A 255 -2.94 -15.72 -15.85
N ARG A 256 -1.88 -15.26 -16.51
CA ARG A 256 -0.80 -14.44 -15.96
C ARG A 256 -1.37 -13.11 -15.45
N ALA A 257 -0.81 -12.61 -14.34
CA ALA A 257 -1.03 -11.26 -13.85
C ALA A 257 -0.62 -10.23 -14.92
N ALA A 258 -1.59 -9.43 -15.40
CA ALA A 258 -1.34 -8.34 -16.32
C ALA A 258 -0.97 -7.08 -15.52
N ALA A 259 0.09 -6.42 -15.94
CA ALA A 259 0.50 -5.11 -15.44
C ALA A 259 -0.60 -4.08 -15.76
N CYS A 260 -0.95 -3.28 -14.77
CA CYS A 260 -1.94 -2.23 -14.89
C CYS A 260 -1.26 -0.89 -15.19
N GLU A 261 -1.52 -0.32 -16.36
CA GLU A 261 -1.14 1.06 -16.69
C GLU A 261 -2.22 2.02 -16.18
N VAL A 262 -1.80 3.03 -15.44
CA VAL A 262 -2.66 4.11 -14.95
C VAL A 262 -2.50 5.30 -15.89
N GLU A 263 -3.53 5.64 -16.61
CA GLU A 263 -3.59 6.91 -17.32
C GLU A 263 -3.90 8.03 -16.32
N CYS A 264 -2.92 8.93 -16.11
CA CYS A 264 -3.17 10.23 -15.54
C CYS A 264 -3.52 11.18 -16.68
N THR A 265 -4.77 11.53 -16.83
CA THR A 265 -5.17 12.66 -17.68
C THR A 265 -4.69 13.96 -17.03
N ALA A 266 -4.04 14.77 -17.85
CA ALA A 266 -3.55 16.11 -17.52
C ALA A 266 -4.72 17.08 -17.22
#